data_d6d7dd94d9d4b24cb7e7f62e76961f55
#
_entry.id   d6d7dd94d9d4b24cb7e7f62e76961f55
#
_cell.length_a   1.000
_cell.length_b   1.000
_cell.length_c   1.000
_cell.angle_alpha   90.00
_cell.angle_beta   90.00
_cell.angle_gamma   90.00
#
_symmetry.space_group_name_H-M   'P 1'
#
loop_
_entity.id
_entity.type
_entity.pdbx_description
1 polymer ?
#
loop_
_entity_poly.entity_id
_entity_poly.type
_entity_poly.pdbx_seq_one_letter_code
_entity_poly.pdbx_strand_id
1 'polypeptide(L)'
;ERDGSYQLYCTAARPDGIGALYERYEALKRKVSEMGMFAEEYKQPIPRYITRLGVVTAPTGAAVRDIITVSKRRNPGIQIILYPALVQGDGAAESIALGIRTLDRIGVDTIIAGRGGGSIEDLWAFNDETVARTVAACTTPVVSAVGHETDFTIIDFVADLRAPTPSAAAELCTPDWYDESDRILACSNHMRSALQTRLNSERTRLSTLETSNVLRSFDSLVNEKRLK
;
A
#
# COMPACT_ATOMS: atom_id res chain seq x y z
N GLU A 1 -55.04 -14.32 -24.59
CA GLU A 1 -55.32 -12.89 -24.25
C GLU A 1 -56.46 -12.71 -23.24
N ARG A 2 -56.60 -13.58 -22.26
CA ARG A 2 -57.67 -13.35 -21.23
C ARG A 2 -57.13 -13.01 -19.85
N ASP A 3 -55.83 -13.07 -19.58
CA ASP A 3 -55.29 -12.82 -18.25
C ASP A 3 -54.13 -11.79 -18.20
N GLY A 4 -53.85 -11.02 -19.25
CA GLY A 4 -52.86 -9.93 -19.20
C GLY A 4 -51.44 -10.36 -18.86
N SER A 5 -51.11 -11.65 -18.91
CA SER A 5 -49.76 -12.16 -18.66
C SER A 5 -48.97 -12.23 -19.97
N TYR A 6 -47.81 -11.57 -20.00
CA TYR A 6 -46.84 -11.71 -21.09
C TYR A 6 -46.06 -13.00 -20.90
N GLN A 7 -46.07 -13.89 -21.93
CA GLN A 7 -45.28 -15.11 -21.93
C GLN A 7 -44.22 -14.98 -23.03
N LEU A 8 -42.97 -15.21 -22.67
CA LEU A 8 -41.83 -15.28 -23.60
C LEU A 8 -41.62 -16.73 -23.95
N TYR A 9 -41.78 -17.09 -25.24
CA TYR A 9 -41.47 -18.42 -25.80
C TYR A 9 -40.04 -18.40 -26.34
N CYS A 10 -39.13 -19.10 -25.64
CA CYS A 10 -37.75 -19.21 -26.08
C CYS A 10 -37.61 -20.40 -27.03
N THR A 11 -37.35 -20.14 -28.33
CA THR A 11 -37.15 -21.17 -29.37
C THR A 11 -35.70 -21.59 -29.56
N ALA A 12 -34.75 -20.79 -29.04
CA ALA A 12 -33.33 -21.11 -28.98
C ALA A 12 -32.66 -20.28 -27.86
N ALA A 13 -31.78 -20.92 -27.14
CA ALA A 13 -30.87 -20.26 -26.21
C ALA A 13 -29.44 -20.33 -26.76
N ARG A 14 -28.78 -19.18 -26.91
CA ARG A 14 -27.33 -19.12 -27.14
C ARG A 14 -26.67 -18.66 -25.87
N PRO A 15 -25.45 -19.17 -25.54
CA PRO A 15 -24.71 -18.62 -24.42
C PRO A 15 -24.58 -17.11 -24.62
N ASP A 16 -25.03 -16.34 -23.65
CA ASP A 16 -24.84 -14.90 -23.65
C ASP A 16 -23.34 -14.58 -23.44
N GLY A 17 -22.88 -13.44 -23.95
CA GLY A 17 -21.48 -13.04 -23.90
C GLY A 17 -20.86 -13.09 -22.48
N ILE A 18 -21.65 -12.92 -21.43
CA ILE A 18 -21.24 -13.03 -20.02
C ILE A 18 -20.73 -14.45 -19.70
N GLY A 19 -21.41 -15.51 -20.16
CA GLY A 19 -20.96 -16.90 -19.94
C GLY A 19 -19.62 -17.18 -20.60
N ALA A 20 -19.42 -16.72 -21.84
CA ALA A 20 -18.16 -16.88 -22.57
C ALA A 20 -17.01 -16.08 -21.93
N LEU A 21 -17.29 -14.88 -21.41
CA LEU A 21 -16.31 -14.08 -20.66
C LEU A 21 -15.90 -14.78 -19.35
N TYR A 22 -16.85 -15.35 -18.64
CA TYR A 22 -16.56 -16.08 -17.41
C TYR A 22 -15.72 -17.33 -17.66
N GLU A 23 -16.00 -18.11 -18.71
CA GLU A 23 -15.17 -19.26 -19.09
C GLU A 23 -13.73 -18.84 -19.44
N ARG A 24 -13.57 -17.73 -20.17
CA ARG A 24 -12.24 -17.17 -20.49
C ARG A 24 -11.51 -16.70 -19.23
N TYR A 25 -12.21 -16.06 -18.30
CA TYR A 25 -11.66 -15.65 -17.02
C TYR A 25 -11.14 -16.85 -16.20
N GLU A 26 -11.96 -17.90 -16.05
CA GLU A 26 -11.58 -19.10 -15.30
C GLU A 26 -10.41 -19.85 -15.98
N ALA A 27 -10.39 -19.92 -17.31
CA ALA A 27 -9.29 -20.50 -18.05
C ALA A 27 -7.97 -19.73 -17.84
N LEU A 28 -8.03 -18.39 -17.90
CA LEU A 28 -6.88 -17.55 -17.66
C LEU A 28 -6.41 -17.62 -16.19
N LYS A 29 -7.34 -17.60 -15.25
CA LYS A 29 -7.05 -17.73 -13.82
C LYS A 29 -6.31 -19.04 -13.52
N ARG A 30 -6.76 -20.15 -14.09
CA ARG A 30 -6.09 -21.45 -13.98
C ARG A 30 -4.69 -21.39 -14.56
N LYS A 31 -4.55 -20.86 -15.78
CA LYS A 31 -3.26 -20.72 -16.46
C LYS A 31 -2.25 -19.90 -15.65
N VAL A 32 -2.65 -18.75 -15.13
CA VAL A 32 -1.79 -17.87 -14.35
C VAL A 32 -1.45 -18.50 -12.98
N SER A 33 -2.39 -19.23 -12.37
CA SER A 33 -2.16 -20.01 -11.16
C SER A 33 -1.14 -21.13 -11.37
N GLU A 34 -1.25 -21.88 -12.49
CA GLU A 34 -0.29 -22.95 -12.86
C GLU A 34 1.12 -22.40 -13.11
N MET A 35 1.24 -21.14 -13.51
CA MET A 35 2.52 -20.43 -13.62
C MET A 35 3.11 -19.99 -12.27
N GLY A 36 2.39 -20.21 -11.16
CA GLY A 36 2.82 -19.82 -9.81
C GLY A 36 2.70 -18.34 -9.48
N MET A 37 2.10 -17.50 -10.34
CA MET A 37 2.06 -16.05 -10.16
C MET A 37 1.16 -15.58 -8.99
N PHE A 38 0.40 -16.47 -8.37
CA PHE A 38 -0.46 -16.17 -7.21
C PHE A 38 0.22 -16.49 -5.88
N ALA A 39 1.43 -17.06 -5.90
CA ALA A 39 2.09 -17.49 -4.69
C ALA A 39 2.50 -16.30 -3.80
N GLU A 40 2.13 -16.36 -2.54
CA GLU A 40 2.40 -15.31 -1.55
C GLU A 40 3.91 -15.03 -1.35
N GLU A 41 4.75 -16.01 -1.65
CA GLU A 41 6.22 -15.89 -1.55
C GLU A 41 6.83 -14.91 -2.55
N TYR A 42 6.11 -14.59 -3.65
CA TYR A 42 6.56 -13.61 -4.64
C TYR A 42 6.01 -12.20 -4.37
N LYS A 43 5.06 -12.06 -3.44
CA LYS A 43 4.48 -10.77 -3.11
C LYS A 43 5.43 -9.94 -2.27
N GLN A 44 5.60 -8.70 -2.68
CA GLN A 44 6.46 -7.73 -2.02
C GLN A 44 5.68 -6.94 -0.98
N PRO A 45 6.26 -6.67 0.19
CA PRO A 45 5.61 -5.81 1.19
C PRO A 45 5.55 -4.38 0.67
N ILE A 46 4.40 -3.72 0.88
CA ILE A 46 4.28 -2.29 0.57
C ILE A 46 5.17 -1.50 1.53
N PRO A 47 6.08 -0.63 1.01
CA PRO A 47 6.96 0.17 1.85
C PRO A 47 6.16 1.10 2.76
N ARG A 48 6.52 1.14 4.05
CA ARG A 48 5.84 1.99 5.03
C ARG A 48 6.00 3.48 4.73
N TYR A 49 7.16 3.88 4.25
CA TYR A 49 7.49 5.27 3.95
C TYR A 49 7.75 5.41 2.47
N ILE A 50 6.82 6.04 1.77
CA ILE A 50 6.94 6.34 0.35
C ILE A 50 7.05 7.85 0.13
N THR A 51 7.84 8.21 -0.86
CA THR A 51 8.02 9.60 -1.33
C THR A 51 7.45 9.78 -2.73
N ARG A 52 7.49 8.71 -3.55
CA ARG A 52 7.03 8.70 -4.93
C ARG A 52 6.01 7.59 -5.15
N LEU A 53 4.76 7.99 -5.40
CA LEU A 53 3.66 7.10 -5.71
C LEU A 53 3.41 7.08 -7.21
N GLY A 54 3.59 5.94 -7.85
CA GLY A 54 3.18 5.70 -9.24
C GLY A 54 1.69 5.40 -9.34
N VAL A 55 1.03 5.92 -10.34
CA VAL A 55 -0.40 5.67 -10.58
C VAL A 55 -0.63 5.36 -12.04
N VAL A 56 -1.17 4.18 -12.35
CA VAL A 56 -1.58 3.74 -13.69
C VAL A 56 -3.11 3.74 -13.74
N THR A 57 -3.69 4.75 -14.34
CA THR A 57 -5.16 4.91 -14.47
C THR A 57 -5.50 5.86 -15.62
N ALA A 58 -6.79 5.99 -15.92
CA ALA A 58 -7.24 7.00 -16.86
C ALA A 58 -6.89 8.43 -16.36
N PRO A 59 -6.44 9.34 -17.24
CA PRO A 59 -6.04 10.69 -16.85
C PRO A 59 -7.21 11.55 -16.37
N THR A 60 -8.43 11.12 -16.67
CA THR A 60 -9.67 11.80 -16.28
C THR A 60 -10.58 10.82 -15.54
N GLY A 61 -11.38 11.32 -14.61
CA GLY A 61 -12.34 10.50 -13.89
C GLY A 61 -12.23 10.60 -12.37
N ALA A 62 -13.03 9.80 -11.67
CA ALA A 62 -13.07 9.79 -10.20
C ALA A 62 -11.81 9.16 -9.60
N ALA A 63 -11.35 8.02 -10.13
CA ALA A 63 -10.25 7.24 -9.57
C ALA A 63 -8.96 8.07 -9.37
N VAL A 64 -8.51 8.81 -10.40
CA VAL A 64 -7.31 9.64 -10.31
C VAL A 64 -7.49 10.78 -9.31
N ARG A 65 -8.68 11.40 -9.26
CA ARG A 65 -8.98 12.46 -8.30
C ARG A 65 -8.98 11.96 -6.87
N ASP A 66 -9.58 10.81 -6.64
CA ASP A 66 -9.64 10.17 -5.33
C ASP A 66 -8.24 9.82 -4.83
N ILE A 67 -7.42 9.17 -5.67
CA ILE A 67 -6.03 8.86 -5.32
C ILE A 67 -5.26 10.13 -4.95
N ILE A 68 -5.33 11.17 -5.77
CA ILE A 68 -4.63 12.44 -5.51
C ILE A 68 -5.12 13.08 -4.21
N THR A 69 -6.44 13.16 -4.03
CA THR A 69 -7.05 13.83 -2.87
C THR A 69 -6.67 13.10 -1.58
N VAL A 70 -6.82 11.78 -1.55
CA VAL A 70 -6.51 10.96 -0.36
C VAL A 70 -5.02 11.00 -0.05
N SER A 71 -4.16 10.78 -1.06
CA SER A 71 -2.71 10.78 -0.86
C SER A 71 -2.19 12.13 -0.38
N LYS A 72 -2.66 13.24 -0.97
CA LYS A 72 -2.24 14.60 -0.57
C LYS A 72 -2.76 15.00 0.81
N ARG A 73 -3.97 14.56 1.19
CA ARG A 73 -4.50 14.77 2.53
C ARG A 73 -3.65 14.07 3.58
N ARG A 74 -3.24 12.82 3.34
CA ARG A 74 -2.43 12.01 4.27
C ARG A 74 -0.97 12.44 4.30
N ASN A 75 -0.40 12.72 3.13
CA ASN A 75 0.98 13.17 3.00
C ASN A 75 1.08 14.32 1.98
N PRO A 76 1.09 15.57 2.44
CA PRO A 76 1.22 16.75 1.54
C PRO A 76 2.51 16.76 0.72
N GLY A 77 3.57 16.11 1.23
CA GLY A 77 4.89 16.04 0.59
C GLY A 77 5.02 14.94 -0.47
N ILE A 78 4.03 14.04 -0.62
CA ILE A 78 4.15 12.93 -1.57
C ILE A 78 4.18 13.41 -3.02
N GLN A 79 5.09 12.86 -3.81
CA GLN A 79 5.13 13.04 -5.25
C GLN A 79 4.29 11.95 -5.92
N ILE A 80 3.28 12.34 -6.69
CA ILE A 80 2.44 11.42 -7.46
C ILE A 80 2.86 11.49 -8.92
N ILE A 81 3.23 10.34 -9.50
CA ILE A 81 3.64 10.20 -10.90
C ILE A 81 2.54 9.43 -11.62
N LEU A 82 1.72 10.14 -12.38
CA LEU A 82 0.64 9.57 -13.16
C LEU A 82 1.14 9.10 -14.53
N TYR A 83 0.92 7.83 -14.84
CA TYR A 83 0.96 7.33 -16.20
C TYR A 83 -0.49 7.27 -16.74
N PRO A 84 -0.82 8.10 -17.75
CA PRO A 84 -2.16 8.12 -18.33
C PRO A 84 -2.38 6.88 -19.20
N ALA A 85 -3.12 5.89 -18.68
CA ALA A 85 -3.40 4.64 -19.35
C ALA A 85 -4.83 4.59 -19.91
N LEU A 86 -4.99 3.87 -21.03
CA LEU A 86 -6.29 3.34 -21.40
C LEU A 86 -6.62 2.22 -20.44
N VAL A 87 -7.79 2.28 -19.80
CA VAL A 87 -8.20 1.28 -18.77
C VAL A 87 -9.41 0.46 -19.21
N GLN A 88 -9.90 0.70 -20.42
CA GLN A 88 -11.01 -0.03 -21.07
C GLN A 88 -10.89 0.05 -22.59
N GLY A 89 -11.53 -0.91 -23.30
CA GLY A 89 -11.50 -1.00 -24.73
C GLY A 89 -10.24 -1.64 -25.30
N ASP A 90 -10.13 -1.62 -26.63
CA ASP A 90 -9.02 -2.25 -27.34
C ASP A 90 -7.69 -1.57 -27.01
N GLY A 91 -6.65 -2.37 -26.77
CA GLY A 91 -5.31 -1.86 -26.40
C GLY A 91 -5.15 -1.42 -24.96
N ALA A 92 -6.18 -1.56 -24.13
CA ALA A 92 -6.10 -1.15 -22.72
C ALA A 92 -5.12 -2.00 -21.92
N ALA A 93 -5.08 -3.31 -22.15
CA ALA A 93 -4.15 -4.22 -21.45
C ALA A 93 -2.67 -3.84 -21.73
N GLU A 94 -2.33 -3.59 -22.99
CA GLU A 94 -0.99 -3.14 -23.39
C GLU A 94 -0.64 -1.78 -22.79
N SER A 95 -1.62 -0.86 -22.75
CA SER A 95 -1.43 0.48 -22.16
C SER A 95 -1.16 0.39 -20.66
N ILE A 96 -1.91 -0.45 -19.93
CA ILE A 96 -1.71 -0.70 -18.49
C ILE A 96 -0.33 -1.32 -18.25
N ALA A 97 0.00 -2.39 -18.99
CA ALA A 97 1.29 -3.06 -18.88
C ALA A 97 2.46 -2.13 -19.17
N LEU A 98 2.35 -1.27 -20.19
CA LEU A 98 3.36 -0.27 -20.50
C LEU A 98 3.50 0.77 -19.38
N GLY A 99 2.37 1.18 -18.78
CA GLY A 99 2.34 2.10 -17.64
C GLY A 99 3.09 1.55 -16.45
N ILE A 100 2.81 0.29 -16.06
CA ILE A 100 3.48 -0.39 -14.96
C ILE A 100 4.98 -0.48 -15.21
N ARG A 101 5.40 -0.98 -16.38
CA ARG A 101 6.83 -1.06 -16.75
C ARG A 101 7.53 0.30 -16.77
N THR A 102 6.83 1.36 -17.18
CA THR A 102 7.40 2.70 -17.22
C THR A 102 7.65 3.24 -15.83
N LEU A 103 6.68 3.09 -14.91
CA LEU A 103 6.80 3.54 -13.53
C LEU A 103 7.83 2.72 -12.75
N ASP A 104 7.91 1.41 -12.98
CA ASP A 104 8.94 0.54 -12.41
C ASP A 104 10.35 1.00 -12.84
N ARG A 105 10.54 1.31 -14.12
CA ARG A 105 11.83 1.85 -14.63
C ARG A 105 12.17 3.22 -14.07
N ILE A 106 11.18 4.08 -13.81
CA ILE A 106 11.36 5.38 -13.14
C ILE A 106 11.80 5.17 -11.69
N GLY A 107 11.48 4.03 -11.10
CA GLY A 107 11.82 3.66 -9.73
C GLY A 107 10.96 4.41 -8.72
N VAL A 108 9.64 4.36 -8.86
CA VAL A 108 8.69 4.81 -7.83
C VAL A 108 8.69 3.82 -6.65
N ASP A 109 8.23 4.25 -5.49
CA ASP A 109 8.26 3.41 -4.30
C ASP A 109 7.13 2.36 -4.27
N THR A 110 6.00 2.67 -4.91
CA THR A 110 4.82 1.79 -5.03
C THR A 110 4.00 2.23 -6.24
N ILE A 111 3.35 1.29 -6.91
CA ILE A 111 2.47 1.54 -8.06
C ILE A 111 1.04 1.18 -7.70
N ILE A 112 0.10 2.09 -7.88
CA ILE A 112 -1.34 1.78 -7.88
C ILE A 112 -1.78 1.61 -9.33
N ALA A 113 -2.28 0.41 -9.66
CA ALA A 113 -2.91 0.13 -10.94
C ALA A 113 -4.41 -0.08 -10.73
N GLY A 114 -5.23 0.77 -11.34
CA GLY A 114 -6.65 0.68 -11.07
C GLY A 114 -7.52 1.58 -11.92
N ARG A 115 -8.82 1.46 -11.68
CA ARG A 115 -9.85 2.30 -12.29
C ARG A 115 -11.01 2.52 -11.33
N GLY A 116 -11.86 3.48 -11.65
CA GLY A 116 -13.17 3.60 -11.00
C GLY A 116 -14.09 2.44 -11.38
N GLY A 117 -15.22 2.31 -10.71
CA GLY A 117 -16.23 1.29 -10.99
C GLY A 117 -16.67 1.25 -12.45
N GLY A 118 -17.22 0.12 -12.86
CA GLY A 118 -17.70 -0.13 -14.21
C GLY A 118 -18.29 -1.54 -14.33
N SER A 119 -18.76 -1.91 -15.52
CA SER A 119 -19.23 -3.26 -15.80
C SER A 119 -18.07 -4.26 -15.85
N ILE A 120 -18.35 -5.55 -15.83
CA ILE A 120 -17.34 -6.61 -15.93
C ILE A 120 -16.55 -6.52 -17.23
N GLU A 121 -17.20 -6.09 -18.31
CA GLU A 121 -16.57 -5.85 -19.60
C GLU A 121 -15.57 -4.70 -19.54
N ASP A 122 -15.88 -3.67 -18.79
CA ASP A 122 -14.97 -2.54 -18.55
C ASP A 122 -13.73 -2.91 -17.75
N LEU A 123 -13.84 -3.91 -16.86
CA LEU A 123 -12.74 -4.41 -16.06
C LEU A 123 -11.88 -5.43 -16.80
N TRP A 124 -12.30 -5.85 -18.02
CA TRP A 124 -11.68 -6.94 -18.74
C TRP A 124 -10.21 -6.73 -19.07
N ALA A 125 -9.78 -5.49 -19.27
CA ALA A 125 -8.37 -5.16 -19.52
C ALA A 125 -7.42 -5.60 -18.40
N PHE A 126 -7.93 -5.73 -17.18
CA PHE A 126 -7.18 -6.20 -16.00
C PHE A 126 -7.20 -7.74 -15.87
N ASN A 127 -7.99 -8.43 -16.73
CA ASN A 127 -8.03 -9.88 -16.90
C ASN A 127 -7.20 -10.30 -18.13
N ASP A 128 -6.02 -9.72 -18.32
CA ASP A 128 -5.14 -10.02 -19.44
C ASP A 128 -3.82 -10.63 -18.95
N GLU A 129 -3.34 -11.64 -19.66
CA GLU A 129 -2.09 -12.32 -19.35
C GLU A 129 -0.87 -11.38 -19.40
N THR A 130 -0.89 -10.41 -20.33
CA THR A 130 0.20 -9.43 -20.48
C THR A 130 0.31 -8.55 -19.24
N VAL A 131 -0.84 -8.13 -18.68
CA VAL A 131 -0.88 -7.36 -17.43
C VAL A 131 -0.39 -8.22 -16.26
N ALA A 132 -0.91 -9.46 -16.12
CA ALA A 132 -0.49 -10.38 -15.07
C ALA A 132 1.02 -10.63 -15.09
N ARG A 133 1.59 -10.96 -16.25
CA ARG A 133 3.04 -11.15 -16.41
C ARG A 133 3.85 -9.90 -16.10
N THR A 134 3.33 -8.73 -16.46
CA THR A 134 4.01 -7.46 -16.18
C THR A 134 4.05 -7.16 -14.70
N VAL A 135 2.95 -7.39 -13.98
CA VAL A 135 2.90 -7.23 -12.52
C VAL A 135 3.83 -8.22 -11.82
N ALA A 136 3.77 -9.51 -12.21
CA ALA A 136 4.64 -10.53 -11.62
C ALA A 136 6.14 -10.29 -11.85
N ALA A 137 6.51 -9.59 -12.93
CA ALA A 137 7.91 -9.26 -13.24
C ALA A 137 8.35 -7.89 -12.69
N CYS A 138 7.43 -7.13 -12.06
CA CYS A 138 7.70 -5.80 -11.55
C CYS A 138 8.57 -5.88 -10.29
N THR A 139 9.58 -5.02 -10.20
CA THR A 139 10.44 -4.92 -9.00
C THR A 139 9.89 -3.93 -7.96
N THR A 140 9.00 -3.05 -8.39
CA THR A 140 8.27 -2.12 -7.54
C THR A 140 6.97 -2.76 -7.08
N PRO A 141 6.61 -2.71 -5.79
CA PRO A 141 5.35 -3.25 -5.30
C PRO A 141 4.13 -2.64 -6.02
N VAL A 142 3.22 -3.50 -6.47
CA VAL A 142 2.01 -3.12 -7.21
C VAL A 142 0.77 -3.36 -6.36
N VAL A 143 -0.06 -2.33 -6.25
CA VAL A 143 -1.38 -2.39 -5.59
C VAL A 143 -2.47 -2.35 -6.64
N SER A 144 -3.29 -3.39 -6.69
CA SER A 144 -4.48 -3.42 -7.54
C SER A 144 -5.63 -2.66 -6.87
N ALA A 145 -6.32 -1.81 -7.65
CA ALA A 145 -7.48 -1.04 -7.23
C ALA A 145 -8.54 -1.00 -8.33
N VAL A 146 -8.98 -2.19 -8.77
CA VAL A 146 -9.80 -2.36 -9.97
C VAL A 146 -11.25 -2.68 -9.65
N GLY A 147 -11.49 -3.67 -8.79
CA GLY A 147 -12.81 -4.20 -8.51
C GLY A 147 -13.35 -3.79 -7.15
N HIS A 148 -14.67 -3.80 -7.00
CA HIS A 148 -15.34 -3.73 -5.70
C HIS A 148 -15.14 -5.04 -4.93
N GLU A 149 -15.68 -5.15 -3.72
CA GLU A 149 -15.47 -6.31 -2.82
C GLU A 149 -15.78 -7.67 -3.45
N THR A 150 -16.74 -7.73 -4.37
CA THR A 150 -17.21 -8.95 -5.03
C THR A 150 -16.52 -9.27 -6.37
N ASP A 151 -15.91 -8.27 -7.01
CA ASP A 151 -15.42 -8.37 -8.39
C ASP A 151 -13.90 -8.55 -8.41
N PHE A 152 -13.46 -9.80 -8.46
CA PHE A 152 -12.03 -10.12 -8.55
C PHE A 152 -11.57 -10.21 -9.99
N THR A 153 -10.50 -9.51 -10.29
CA THR A 153 -9.79 -9.57 -11.57
C THR A 153 -8.47 -10.34 -11.43
N ILE A 154 -7.87 -10.76 -12.55
CA ILE A 154 -6.60 -11.50 -12.52
C ILE A 154 -5.48 -10.69 -11.88
N ILE A 155 -5.43 -9.38 -12.12
CA ILE A 155 -4.42 -8.52 -11.49
C ILE A 155 -4.54 -8.53 -9.96
N ASP A 156 -5.76 -8.70 -9.39
CA ASP A 156 -5.95 -8.73 -7.93
C ASP A 156 -5.27 -9.92 -7.26
N PHE A 157 -5.11 -11.04 -7.97
CA PHE A 157 -4.40 -12.22 -7.48
C PHE A 157 -2.88 -12.10 -7.62
N VAL A 158 -2.42 -11.41 -8.66
CA VAL A 158 -0.98 -11.28 -8.97
C VAL A 158 -0.34 -10.10 -8.25
N ALA A 159 -1.09 -9.02 -8.03
CA ALA A 159 -0.59 -7.83 -7.33
C ALA A 159 -0.15 -8.16 -5.89
N ASP A 160 0.79 -7.39 -5.39
CA ASP A 160 1.32 -7.53 -4.04
C ASP A 160 0.27 -7.24 -2.98
N LEU A 161 -0.64 -6.30 -3.27
CA LEU A 161 -1.77 -5.97 -2.42
C LEU A 161 -2.99 -5.65 -3.27
N ARG A 162 -4.17 -6.08 -2.79
CA ARG A 162 -5.46 -5.70 -3.35
C ARG A 162 -6.14 -4.64 -2.48
N ALA A 163 -6.65 -3.61 -3.10
CA ALA A 163 -7.53 -2.63 -2.47
C ALA A 163 -8.92 -2.62 -3.14
N PRO A 164 -10.01 -2.51 -2.39
CA PRO A 164 -11.37 -2.57 -2.94
C PRO A 164 -11.76 -1.31 -3.73
N THR A 165 -11.01 -0.23 -3.59
CA THR A 165 -11.24 1.04 -4.28
C THR A 165 -9.94 1.81 -4.50
N PRO A 166 -9.88 2.75 -5.48
CA PRO A 166 -8.75 3.64 -5.64
C PRO A 166 -8.42 4.48 -4.41
N SER A 167 -9.44 4.91 -3.67
CA SER A 167 -9.28 5.64 -2.41
C SER A 167 -8.61 4.78 -1.33
N ALA A 168 -9.07 3.52 -1.17
CA ALA A 168 -8.48 2.58 -0.24
C ALA A 168 -7.03 2.24 -0.61
N ALA A 169 -6.71 2.08 -1.90
CA ALA A 169 -5.34 1.90 -2.37
C ALA A 169 -4.44 3.07 -1.96
N ALA A 170 -4.93 4.30 -2.17
CA ALA A 170 -4.21 5.50 -1.75
C ALA A 170 -3.97 5.55 -0.24
N GLU A 171 -4.93 5.13 0.57
CA GLU A 171 -4.77 5.04 2.03
C GLU A 171 -3.73 3.99 2.46
N LEU A 172 -3.78 2.82 1.85
CA LEU A 172 -2.84 1.72 2.14
C LEU A 172 -1.40 2.06 1.73
N CYS A 173 -1.23 2.76 0.60
CA CYS A 173 0.09 3.13 0.10
C CYS A 173 0.67 4.38 0.79
N THR A 174 -0.17 5.30 1.28
CA THR A 174 0.30 6.59 1.77
C THR A 174 0.21 6.66 3.29
N PRO A 175 1.35 6.70 4.02
CA PRO A 175 1.34 6.86 5.46
C PRO A 175 0.75 8.22 5.86
N ASP A 176 0.10 8.28 7.01
CA ASP A 176 -0.40 9.53 7.56
C ASP A 176 0.75 10.34 8.16
N TRP A 177 1.00 11.52 7.59
CA TRP A 177 2.07 12.40 8.02
C TRP A 177 1.89 12.88 9.47
N TYR A 178 0.66 13.11 9.88
CA TYR A 178 0.37 13.58 11.24
C TYR A 178 0.65 12.48 12.26
N ASP A 179 0.20 11.25 12.00
CA ASP A 179 0.47 10.10 12.87
C ASP A 179 1.98 9.84 13.00
N GLU A 180 2.72 9.93 11.90
CA GLU A 180 4.18 9.73 11.94
C GLU A 180 4.90 10.88 12.66
N SER A 181 4.44 12.12 12.50
CA SER A 181 4.95 13.27 13.24
C SER A 181 4.73 13.14 14.75
N ASP A 182 3.53 12.74 15.15
CA ASP A 182 3.19 12.50 16.56
C ASP A 182 4.03 11.37 17.17
N ARG A 183 4.28 10.30 16.41
CA ARG A 183 5.17 9.20 16.85
C ARG A 183 6.61 9.67 17.08
N ILE A 184 7.14 10.51 16.17
CA ILE A 184 8.48 11.09 16.32
C ILE A 184 8.54 11.96 17.58
N LEU A 185 7.52 12.80 17.80
CA LEU A 185 7.43 13.67 18.96
C LEU A 185 7.34 12.85 20.28
N ALA A 186 6.51 11.81 20.29
CA ALA A 186 6.38 10.91 21.42
C ALA A 186 7.71 10.19 21.74
N CYS A 187 8.41 9.71 20.71
CA CYS A 187 9.73 9.08 20.86
C CYS A 187 10.76 10.08 21.43
N SER A 188 10.80 11.30 20.92
CA SER A 188 11.67 12.38 21.41
C SER A 188 11.40 12.69 22.89
N ASN A 189 10.14 12.82 23.27
CA ASN A 189 9.74 13.07 24.66
C ASN A 189 10.13 11.90 25.58
N HIS A 190 9.95 10.67 25.12
CA HIS A 190 10.36 9.48 25.89
C HIS A 190 11.88 9.44 26.10
N MET A 191 12.68 9.69 25.06
CA MET A 191 14.14 9.75 25.17
C MET A 191 14.59 10.84 26.15
N ARG A 192 13.97 12.03 26.08
CA ARG A 192 14.27 13.13 27.01
C ARG A 192 13.94 12.76 28.46
N SER A 193 12.78 12.15 28.69
CA SER A 193 12.36 11.71 30.02
C SER A 193 13.30 10.62 30.58
N ALA A 194 13.65 9.63 29.78
CA ALA A 194 14.58 8.56 30.17
C ALA A 194 15.97 9.12 30.54
N LEU A 195 16.48 10.06 29.73
CA LEU A 195 17.75 10.73 30.02
C LEU A 195 17.71 11.55 31.30
N GLN A 196 16.63 12.32 31.51
CA GLN A 196 16.42 13.09 32.73
C GLN A 196 16.35 12.20 33.98
N THR A 197 15.64 11.09 33.91
CA THR A 197 15.55 10.11 34.97
C THR A 197 16.94 9.54 35.33
N ARG A 198 17.72 9.17 34.31
CA ARG A 198 19.08 8.66 34.48
C ARG A 198 20.01 9.72 35.11
N LEU A 199 19.96 10.97 34.61
CA LEU A 199 20.72 12.07 35.19
C LEU A 199 20.37 12.32 36.66
N ASN A 200 19.08 12.31 36.98
CA ASN A 200 18.63 12.49 38.38
C ASN A 200 19.09 11.32 39.28
N SER A 201 19.04 10.09 38.78
CA SER A 201 19.55 8.92 39.49
C SER A 201 21.05 9.03 39.79
N GLU A 202 21.86 9.40 38.78
CA GLU A 202 23.31 9.57 38.99
C GLU A 202 23.64 10.76 39.91
N ARG A 203 22.89 11.85 39.84
CA ARG A 203 23.01 12.99 40.78
C ARG A 203 22.72 12.57 42.21
N THR A 204 21.64 11.82 42.43
CA THR A 204 21.29 11.27 43.76
C THR A 204 22.39 10.34 44.26
N ARG A 205 22.93 9.47 43.39
CA ARG A 205 24.03 8.58 43.73
C ARG A 205 25.28 9.34 44.14
N LEU A 206 25.66 10.39 43.40
CA LEU A 206 26.78 11.24 43.74
C LEU A 206 26.56 11.95 45.07
N SER A 207 25.41 12.57 45.29
CA SER A 207 25.07 13.22 46.56
C SER A 207 25.13 12.24 47.75
N THR A 208 24.65 10.99 47.57
CA THR A 208 24.75 9.95 48.59
C THR A 208 26.20 9.59 48.90
N LEU A 209 27.06 9.52 47.90
CA LEU A 209 28.49 9.28 48.11
C LEU A 209 29.19 10.44 48.82
N GLU A 210 28.92 11.69 48.40
CA GLU A 210 29.47 12.90 49.05
C GLU A 210 29.06 13.04 50.51
N THR A 211 27.84 12.60 50.84
CA THR A 211 27.34 12.66 52.23
C THR A 211 27.66 11.41 53.06
N SER A 212 28.28 10.40 52.43
CA SER A 212 28.59 9.15 53.13
C SER A 212 29.62 9.37 54.26
N ASN A 213 29.34 8.81 55.45
CA ASN A 213 30.23 8.90 56.59
C ASN A 213 31.62 8.30 56.34
N VAL A 214 31.74 7.36 55.40
CA VAL A 214 33.01 6.72 55.02
C VAL A 214 33.96 7.72 54.37
N LEU A 215 33.47 8.57 53.44
CA LEU A 215 34.31 9.59 52.79
C LEU A 215 34.63 10.74 53.74
N ARG A 216 33.68 11.17 54.61
CA ARG A 216 33.90 12.21 55.62
C ARG A 216 34.89 11.75 56.71
N SER A 217 34.83 10.50 57.11
CA SER A 217 35.79 9.95 58.08
C SER A 217 37.19 9.78 57.52
N PHE A 218 37.29 9.51 56.23
CA PHE A 218 38.57 9.42 55.49
C PHE A 218 39.28 10.79 55.45
N ASP A 219 38.54 11.86 55.14
CA ASP A 219 39.08 13.23 55.14
C ASP A 219 39.54 13.64 56.59
N SER A 220 38.80 13.28 57.61
CA SER A 220 39.19 13.53 58.98
C SER A 220 40.45 12.76 59.39
N LEU A 221 40.58 11.49 58.97
CA LEU A 221 41.75 10.66 59.20
C LEU A 221 43.00 11.15 58.45
N VAL A 222 42.85 11.66 57.23
CA VAL A 222 43.94 12.25 56.50
C VAL A 222 44.41 13.58 57.10
N ASN A 223 43.48 14.43 57.52
CA ASN A 223 43.81 15.69 58.21
C ASN A 223 44.46 15.48 59.56
N GLU A 224 44.04 14.48 60.35
CA GLU A 224 44.67 14.11 61.63
C GLU A 224 46.10 13.59 61.47
N LYS A 225 46.39 12.87 60.35
CA LYS A 225 47.76 12.43 60.00
C LYS A 225 48.63 13.54 59.43
N ARG A 226 48.07 14.61 58.85
CA ARG A 226 48.83 15.76 58.37
C ARG A 226 49.24 16.75 59.44
N LEU A 227 48.55 16.69 60.56
CA LEU A 227 48.80 17.56 61.74
C LEU A 227 49.75 16.94 62.78
N LYS A 228 50.19 15.69 62.55
CA LYS A 228 51.27 15.01 63.24
C LYS A 228 52.53 15.00 62.38
#